data_ddd77ee39ca18c98372cfdbf613a20ac
#
_entry.id   ddd77ee39ca18c98372cfdbf613a20ac
#
_cell.length_a   1.000
_cell.length_b   1.000
_cell.length_c   1.000
_cell.angle_alpha   90.00
_cell.angle_beta   90.00
_cell.angle_gamma   90.00
#
_symmetry.space_group_name_H-M   'P 1'
#
loop_
_entity.id
_entity.type
_entity.pdbx_description
1 polymer ?
#
loop_
_entity_poly.entity_id
_entity_poly.type
_entity_poly.pdbx_seq_one_letter_code
_entity_poly.pdbx_strand_id
1 'polypeptide(L)'
;MSGEHTVHEIVTNFLLDTCRLRPLLSRHAVQAAGWCAELATDHPGDDAEADFIPLTTGSVAEFYIEPMLPHVGDVDVMTYRSTELAIPRGHPPPTQLPAEFSEYVKVHEIVDSDFPGYVYLVLRYLLTECTDDGTCRYRCFAYDTGNKQYLSVSTRPAANTQSIHGPALLTINTFFLSLDHVPCVRCLSWPPQAADWPTRHRNYRWPDSATVGRVVSNGCDVVHVAHRQCRQDEWESKLQWRLSFSRA
;
A
#
# COMPACT_ATOMS: atom_id res chain seq x y z
N MET A 1 33.88 6.15 -12.79
CA MET A 1 32.59 6.21 -13.50
C MET A 1 32.38 5.06 -14.52
N SER A 2 33.32 4.12 -14.74
CA SER A 2 33.14 3.03 -15.70
C SER A 2 32.50 1.73 -15.14
N GLY A 3 32.39 1.60 -13.82
CA GLY A 3 31.93 0.33 -13.22
C GLY A 3 30.39 0.20 -13.13
N GLU A 4 29.66 1.28 -12.95
CA GLU A 4 28.20 1.24 -12.86
C GLU A 4 27.53 0.94 -14.21
N HIS A 5 28.02 1.53 -15.29
CA HIS A 5 27.54 1.19 -16.64
C HIS A 5 27.67 -0.30 -16.95
N THR A 6 28.76 -0.92 -16.52
CA THR A 6 29.04 -2.34 -16.81
C THR A 6 28.05 -3.27 -16.08
N VAL A 7 27.65 -2.96 -14.83
CA VAL A 7 26.67 -3.77 -14.09
C VAL A 7 25.29 -3.66 -14.70
N HIS A 8 24.84 -2.44 -15.04
CA HIS A 8 23.56 -2.23 -15.72
C HIS A 8 23.48 -2.96 -17.06
N GLU A 9 24.55 -2.91 -17.86
CA GLU A 9 24.61 -3.64 -19.13
C GLU A 9 24.56 -5.16 -18.93
N ILE A 10 25.31 -5.69 -17.97
CA ILE A 10 25.31 -7.13 -17.68
C ILE A 10 23.92 -7.60 -17.25
N VAL A 11 23.28 -6.89 -16.32
CA VAL A 11 21.93 -7.22 -15.85
C VAL A 11 20.91 -7.10 -16.97
N THR A 12 20.96 -6.03 -17.75
CA THR A 12 20.07 -5.83 -18.89
C THR A 12 20.21 -6.94 -19.92
N ASN A 13 21.43 -7.27 -20.34
CA ASN A 13 21.69 -8.34 -21.30
C ASN A 13 21.26 -9.70 -20.74
N PHE A 14 21.50 -9.98 -19.45
CA PHE A 14 21.02 -11.19 -18.81
C PHE A 14 19.50 -11.31 -18.89
N LEU A 15 18.77 -10.24 -18.55
CA LEU A 15 17.32 -10.25 -18.55
C LEU A 15 16.74 -10.34 -19.97
N LEU A 16 17.31 -9.61 -20.93
CA LEU A 16 16.84 -9.63 -22.32
C LEU A 16 17.19 -10.92 -23.05
N ASP A 17 18.43 -11.40 -22.90
CA ASP A 17 18.95 -12.52 -23.68
C ASP A 17 18.68 -13.86 -22.99
N THR A 18 18.86 -13.94 -21.66
CA THR A 18 18.71 -15.18 -20.91
C THR A 18 17.28 -15.38 -20.45
N CYS A 19 16.65 -14.37 -19.89
CA CYS A 19 15.26 -14.45 -19.43
C CYS A 19 14.26 -14.18 -20.57
N ARG A 20 14.70 -13.76 -21.74
CA ARG A 20 13.91 -13.50 -22.95
C ARG A 20 12.76 -12.53 -22.71
N LEU A 21 12.97 -11.52 -21.87
CA LEU A 21 11.99 -10.47 -21.63
C LEU A 21 11.79 -9.66 -22.92
N ARG A 22 10.54 -9.46 -23.29
CA ARG A 22 10.19 -8.64 -24.47
C ARG A 22 9.67 -7.28 -24.00
N PRO A 23 10.01 -6.20 -24.69
CA PRO A 23 9.41 -4.89 -24.40
C PRO A 23 7.90 -4.95 -24.52
N LEU A 24 7.18 -4.66 -23.45
CA LEU A 24 5.72 -4.56 -23.44
C LEU A 24 5.26 -3.11 -23.57
N LEU A 25 6.00 -2.20 -22.92
CA LEU A 25 5.67 -0.77 -22.89
C LEU A 25 6.90 0.07 -23.24
N SER A 26 6.69 1.23 -23.84
CA SER A 26 7.75 2.23 -23.95
C SER A 26 7.96 2.94 -22.61
N ARG A 27 9.15 3.46 -22.35
CA ARG A 27 9.47 4.27 -21.17
C ARG A 27 8.45 5.38 -20.95
N HIS A 28 8.08 6.09 -22.02
CA HIS A 28 7.08 7.15 -21.94
C HIS A 28 5.69 6.62 -21.60
N ALA A 29 5.34 5.40 -22.02
CA ALA A 29 4.07 4.78 -21.66
C ALA A 29 4.04 4.42 -20.16
N VAL A 30 5.15 3.93 -19.58
CA VAL A 30 5.24 3.63 -18.14
C VAL A 30 5.15 4.92 -17.31
N GLN A 31 5.87 5.97 -17.71
CA GLN A 31 5.79 7.28 -17.06
C GLN A 31 4.38 7.89 -17.18
N ALA A 32 3.78 7.81 -18.37
CA ALA A 32 2.41 8.28 -18.58
C ALA A 32 1.40 7.48 -17.77
N ALA A 33 1.61 6.16 -17.60
CA ALA A 33 0.75 5.33 -16.76
C ALA A 33 0.84 5.75 -15.28
N GLY A 34 2.04 6.04 -14.77
CA GLY A 34 2.22 6.58 -13.43
C GLY A 34 1.48 7.91 -13.25
N TRP A 35 1.62 8.84 -14.17
CA TRP A 35 0.89 10.11 -14.14
C TRP A 35 -0.62 9.95 -14.30
N CYS A 36 -1.07 9.04 -15.15
CA CYS A 36 -2.50 8.73 -15.27
C CYS A 36 -3.07 8.10 -14.00
N ALA A 37 -2.28 7.30 -13.30
CA ALA A 37 -2.68 6.75 -12.00
C ALA A 37 -2.82 7.85 -10.94
N GLU A 38 -1.84 8.76 -10.89
CA GLU A 38 -1.90 9.94 -10.02
C GLU A 38 -3.10 10.83 -10.36
N LEU A 39 -3.32 11.15 -11.65
CA LEU A 39 -4.43 11.96 -12.10
C LEU A 39 -5.80 11.27 -11.96
N ALA A 40 -5.88 9.95 -12.07
CA ALA A 40 -7.13 9.21 -11.89
C ALA A 40 -7.60 9.21 -10.42
N THR A 41 -6.67 9.42 -9.49
CA THR A 41 -6.98 9.63 -8.07
C THR A 41 -7.25 11.10 -7.73
N ASP A 42 -6.91 12.02 -8.64
CA ASP A 42 -7.00 13.47 -8.44
C ASP A 42 -8.29 14.06 -9.09
N HIS A 43 -9.25 13.24 -9.50
CA HIS A 43 -10.52 13.73 -10.06
C HIS A 43 -11.44 14.20 -8.94
N PRO A 44 -11.74 15.50 -8.89
CA PRO A 44 -12.73 16.04 -7.95
C PRO A 44 -14.15 15.73 -8.49
N GLY A 45 -14.56 14.50 -8.29
CA GLY A 45 -15.91 14.05 -8.60
C GLY A 45 -16.55 13.48 -7.36
N ASP A 46 -17.35 14.26 -6.65
CA ASP A 46 -17.91 14.04 -5.34
C ASP A 46 -16.88 14.10 -4.20
N ASP A 47 -17.22 14.80 -3.11
CA ASP A 47 -16.39 15.06 -1.91
C ASP A 47 -15.75 13.82 -1.24
N ALA A 48 -16.08 12.62 -1.70
CA ALA A 48 -15.54 11.34 -1.23
C ALA A 48 -14.25 10.89 -1.91
N GLU A 49 -13.85 11.43 -3.06
CA GLU A 49 -12.64 11.04 -3.80
C GLU A 49 -11.40 11.85 -3.42
N ALA A 50 -11.57 13.03 -2.84
CA ALA A 50 -10.47 13.90 -2.40
C ALA A 50 -9.61 13.30 -1.27
N ASP A 51 -10.07 12.21 -0.65
CA ASP A 51 -9.44 11.58 0.51
C ASP A 51 -8.43 10.47 0.15
N PHE A 52 -8.22 10.16 -1.13
CA PHE A 52 -7.34 9.07 -1.53
C PHE A 52 -5.94 9.56 -1.89
N ILE A 53 -4.93 8.93 -1.30
CA ILE A 53 -3.52 9.21 -1.52
C ILE A 53 -2.90 8.05 -2.31
N PRO A 54 -2.45 8.28 -3.55
CA PRO A 54 -1.84 7.23 -4.37
C PRO A 54 -0.39 6.98 -4.00
N LEU A 55 0.05 5.74 -4.20
CA LEU A 55 1.43 5.31 -4.10
C LEU A 55 1.73 4.31 -5.20
N THR A 56 2.64 4.63 -6.10
CA THR A 56 3.16 3.65 -7.07
C THR A 56 3.98 2.58 -6.34
N THR A 57 3.69 1.31 -6.61
CA THR A 57 4.32 0.15 -5.97
C THR A 57 4.69 -0.92 -6.98
N GLY A 58 5.12 -2.08 -6.50
CA GLY A 58 5.40 -3.24 -7.34
C GLY A 58 6.60 -3.04 -8.27
N SER A 59 6.58 -3.75 -9.37
CA SER A 59 7.73 -3.83 -10.28
C SER A 59 8.12 -2.49 -10.89
N VAL A 60 7.18 -1.58 -11.14
CA VAL A 60 7.45 -0.24 -11.67
C VAL A 60 8.22 0.62 -10.68
N ALA A 61 7.84 0.56 -9.40
CA ALA A 61 8.52 1.31 -8.34
C ALA A 61 9.88 0.69 -7.94
N GLU A 62 9.98 -0.64 -8.03
CA GLU A 62 11.13 -1.41 -7.56
C GLU A 62 12.22 -1.59 -8.62
N PHE A 63 11.88 -1.56 -9.90
CA PHE A 63 12.85 -1.64 -10.98
C PHE A 63 13.54 -0.30 -11.21
N TYR A 64 14.61 -0.06 -10.46
CA TYR A 64 15.47 1.12 -10.63
C TYR A 64 16.34 1.06 -11.89
N ILE A 65 16.32 -0.04 -12.63
CA ILE A 65 17.12 -0.22 -13.86
C ILE A 65 16.30 0.35 -15.02
N GLU A 66 16.60 1.57 -15.38
CA GLU A 66 15.88 2.33 -16.42
C GLU A 66 15.64 1.55 -17.74
N PRO A 67 16.59 0.76 -18.27
CA PRO A 67 16.36 -0.05 -19.48
C PRO A 67 15.29 -1.14 -19.30
N MET A 68 14.93 -1.50 -18.07
CA MET A 68 13.96 -2.55 -17.80
C MET A 68 12.52 -2.06 -17.71
N LEU A 69 12.30 -0.76 -17.48
CA LEU A 69 10.96 -0.17 -17.38
C LEU A 69 10.04 -0.51 -18.56
N PRO A 70 10.50 -0.57 -19.83
CA PRO A 70 9.68 -0.98 -20.95
C PRO A 70 9.21 -2.43 -20.92
N HIS A 71 9.81 -3.26 -20.06
CA HIS A 71 9.49 -4.68 -19.94
C HIS A 71 8.51 -5.00 -18.81
N VAL A 72 8.13 -3.99 -18.02
CA VAL A 72 7.12 -4.12 -16.98
C VAL A 72 5.74 -4.16 -17.61
N GLY A 73 4.96 -5.20 -17.29
CA GLY A 73 3.68 -5.44 -17.98
C GLY A 73 2.49 -4.69 -17.40
N ASP A 74 2.59 -4.24 -16.15
CA ASP A 74 1.51 -3.61 -15.39
C ASP A 74 2.04 -2.52 -14.46
N VAL A 75 1.16 -1.68 -14.00
CA VAL A 75 1.46 -0.64 -13.02
C VAL A 75 0.63 -0.90 -11.78
N ASP A 76 1.30 -1.18 -10.67
CA ASP A 76 0.69 -1.36 -9.36
C ASP A 76 0.55 0.00 -8.66
N VAL A 77 -0.66 0.36 -8.25
CA VAL A 77 -0.93 1.56 -7.47
C VAL A 77 -1.68 1.18 -6.20
N MET A 78 -1.06 1.44 -5.07
CA MET A 78 -1.77 1.39 -3.78
C MET A 78 -2.38 2.75 -3.49
N THR A 79 -3.60 2.75 -2.94
CA THR A 79 -4.24 3.97 -2.47
C THR A 79 -4.72 3.79 -1.04
N TYR A 80 -4.44 4.76 -0.19
CA TYR A 80 -4.99 4.81 1.16
C TYR A 80 -5.76 6.11 1.38
N ARG A 81 -6.71 6.06 2.31
CA ARG A 81 -7.50 7.24 2.66
C ARG A 81 -6.77 8.10 3.68
N SER A 82 -6.78 9.41 3.47
CA SER A 82 -6.29 10.38 4.45
C SER A 82 -7.08 10.36 5.77
N THR A 83 -8.28 9.83 5.76
CA THR A 83 -9.22 9.74 6.88
C THR A 83 -9.14 8.45 7.68
N GLU A 84 -8.27 7.50 7.30
CA GLU A 84 -8.16 6.18 7.94
C GLU A 84 -6.70 5.82 8.25
N LEU A 85 -6.46 5.31 9.46
CA LEU A 85 -5.15 4.86 9.92
C LEU A 85 -5.27 3.52 10.65
N ALA A 86 -4.31 2.63 10.46
CA ALA A 86 -4.18 1.41 11.24
C ALA A 86 -3.07 1.57 12.28
N ILE A 87 -3.23 0.94 13.45
CA ILE A 87 -2.22 0.83 14.50
C ILE A 87 -2.10 -0.62 14.96
N PRO A 88 -0.90 -1.06 15.37
CA PRO A 88 -0.74 -2.37 15.98
C PRO A 88 -1.55 -2.48 17.28
N ARG A 89 -2.00 -3.69 17.60
CA ARG A 89 -2.78 -3.96 18.80
C ARG A 89 -2.08 -3.47 20.07
N GLY A 90 -2.82 -2.73 20.89
CA GLY A 90 -2.30 -2.21 22.16
C GLY A 90 -1.36 -1.01 22.03
N HIS A 91 -1.10 -0.52 20.82
CA HIS A 91 -0.34 0.72 20.66
C HIS A 91 -1.23 1.94 20.90
N PRO A 92 -0.67 3.00 21.51
CA PRO A 92 -1.40 4.25 21.65
C PRO A 92 -1.61 4.90 20.27
N PRO A 93 -2.71 5.63 20.09
CA PRO A 93 -2.93 6.41 18.86
C PRO A 93 -1.88 7.53 18.75
N PRO A 94 -1.43 7.87 17.55
CA PRO A 94 -0.47 8.94 17.33
C PRO A 94 -1.10 10.31 17.69
N THR A 95 -0.28 11.20 18.20
CA THR A 95 -0.66 12.61 18.48
C THR A 95 -0.26 13.56 17.35
N GLN A 96 0.56 13.09 16.43
CA GLN A 96 0.97 13.81 15.22
C GLN A 96 0.88 12.86 14.03
N LEU A 97 0.39 13.37 12.92
CA LEU A 97 0.31 12.65 11.66
C LEU A 97 1.03 13.43 10.57
N PRO A 98 1.51 12.73 9.51
CA PRO A 98 1.97 13.39 8.29
C PRO A 98 0.90 14.32 7.70
N ALA A 99 1.35 15.35 6.95
CA ALA A 99 0.49 16.41 6.45
C ALA A 99 -0.58 15.92 5.43
N GLU A 100 -0.40 14.75 4.87
CA GLU A 100 -1.35 14.13 3.96
C GLU A 100 -2.61 13.57 4.65
N PHE A 101 -2.60 13.44 5.99
CA PHE A 101 -3.81 13.03 6.71
C PHE A 101 -4.75 14.21 6.93
N SER A 102 -6.04 13.91 6.92
CA SER A 102 -7.08 14.92 7.11
C SER A 102 -7.21 15.35 8.57
N GLU A 103 -7.94 16.44 8.80
CA GLU A 103 -8.25 16.96 10.14
C GLU A 103 -9.02 15.96 11.02
N TYR A 104 -9.61 14.95 10.41
CA TYR A 104 -10.40 13.91 11.09
C TYR A 104 -9.99 12.53 10.61
N VAL A 105 -9.46 11.69 11.52
CA VAL A 105 -8.94 10.37 11.18
C VAL A 105 -9.54 9.29 12.09
N LYS A 106 -10.08 8.25 11.48
CA LYS A 106 -10.50 7.01 12.14
C LYS A 106 -9.30 6.10 12.33
N VAL A 107 -9.06 5.66 13.56
CA VAL A 107 -7.94 4.77 13.89
C VAL A 107 -8.45 3.37 14.18
N HIS A 108 -7.96 2.43 13.39
CA HIS A 108 -8.30 1.02 13.47
C HIS A 108 -7.17 0.23 14.11
N GLU A 109 -7.48 -0.58 15.11
CA GLU A 109 -6.54 -1.52 15.71
C GLU A 109 -6.44 -2.78 14.85
N ILE A 110 -5.21 -3.20 14.57
CA ILE A 110 -4.91 -4.46 13.87
C ILE A 110 -5.12 -5.62 14.84
N VAL A 111 -6.07 -6.49 14.55
CA VAL A 111 -6.38 -7.67 15.36
C VAL A 111 -6.12 -8.93 14.51
N ASP A 112 -5.38 -9.89 15.06
CA ASP A 112 -5.08 -11.13 14.35
C ASP A 112 -6.36 -11.91 14.01
N SER A 113 -6.38 -12.51 12.83
CA SER A 113 -7.38 -13.51 12.45
C SER A 113 -6.88 -14.92 12.79
N ASP A 114 -7.75 -15.92 12.61
CA ASP A 114 -7.37 -17.34 12.76
C ASP A 114 -6.37 -17.81 11.68
N PHE A 115 -6.16 -17.00 10.64
CA PHE A 115 -5.25 -17.34 9.54
C PHE A 115 -3.96 -16.51 9.65
N PRO A 116 -2.77 -17.13 9.73
CA PRO A 116 -1.50 -16.42 9.81
C PRO A 116 -1.31 -15.41 8.67
N GLY A 117 -0.94 -14.18 9.03
CA GLY A 117 -0.73 -13.06 8.09
C GLY A 117 -2.00 -12.34 7.67
N TYR A 118 -3.18 -12.80 8.11
CA TYR A 118 -4.46 -12.11 7.93
C TYR A 118 -4.92 -11.48 9.23
N VAL A 119 -5.57 -10.35 9.13
CA VAL A 119 -5.97 -9.51 10.25
C VAL A 119 -7.36 -8.94 10.05
N TYR A 120 -7.94 -8.44 11.13
CA TYR A 120 -9.13 -7.60 11.11
C TYR A 120 -8.73 -6.18 11.53
N LEU A 121 -9.44 -5.18 11.02
CA LEU A 121 -9.29 -3.78 11.41
C LEU A 121 -10.50 -3.38 12.24
N VAL A 122 -10.27 -3.05 13.52
CA VAL A 122 -11.32 -2.71 14.49
C VAL A 122 -11.21 -1.23 14.85
N LEU A 123 -12.25 -0.45 14.61
CA LEU A 123 -12.28 0.97 14.97
C LEU A 123 -12.12 1.14 16.49
N ARG A 124 -11.13 1.95 16.91
CA ARG A 124 -10.81 2.20 18.32
C ARG A 124 -10.82 3.66 18.70
N TYR A 125 -10.35 4.53 17.82
CA TYR A 125 -10.19 5.94 18.13
C TYR A 125 -10.64 6.82 16.98
N LEU A 126 -11.01 8.03 17.33
CA LEU A 126 -11.21 9.13 16.41
C LEU A 126 -10.19 10.22 16.77
N LEU A 127 -9.42 10.65 15.80
CA LEU A 127 -8.50 11.76 15.93
C LEU A 127 -9.14 13.00 15.30
N THR A 128 -9.06 14.11 16.00
CA THR A 128 -9.46 15.42 15.45
C THR A 128 -8.31 16.37 15.61
N GLU A 129 -7.92 17.00 14.52
CA GLU A 129 -6.87 18.00 14.53
C GLU A 129 -7.24 19.18 15.44
N CYS A 130 -6.28 19.67 16.19
CA CYS A 130 -6.38 20.90 16.94
C CYS A 130 -5.06 21.65 16.88
N THR A 131 -5.12 22.95 16.66
CA THR A 131 -3.95 23.82 16.64
C THR A 131 -3.82 24.46 18.01
N ASP A 132 -2.88 23.97 18.82
CA ASP A 132 -2.50 24.56 20.09
C ASP A 132 -1.09 25.17 19.93
N ASP A 133 -0.91 26.43 20.24
CA ASP A 133 0.39 27.13 20.21
C ASP A 133 1.16 27.07 18.89
N GLY A 134 0.47 26.99 17.76
CA GLY A 134 1.07 26.90 16.43
C GLY A 134 1.61 25.51 16.07
N THR A 135 1.40 24.51 16.93
CA THR A 135 1.68 23.11 16.61
C THR A 135 0.40 22.37 16.27
N CYS A 136 0.39 21.73 15.09
CA CYS A 136 -0.70 20.86 14.69
C CYS A 136 -0.61 19.55 15.50
N ARG A 137 -1.64 19.26 16.28
CA ARG A 137 -1.74 18.05 17.09
C ARG A 137 -3.13 17.46 16.98
N TYR A 138 -3.22 16.15 17.12
CA TYR A 138 -4.50 15.47 17.14
C TYR A 138 -4.95 15.17 18.57
N ARG A 139 -6.21 15.52 18.88
CA ARG A 139 -6.92 15.05 20.07
C ARG A 139 -7.51 13.68 19.78
N CYS A 140 -7.32 12.76 20.72
CA CYS A 140 -7.82 11.40 20.60
C CYS A 140 -9.08 11.20 21.42
N PHE A 141 -10.12 10.70 20.79
CA PHE A 141 -11.36 10.24 21.42
C PHE A 141 -11.45 8.73 21.28
N ALA A 142 -11.55 8.02 22.42
CA ALA A 142 -11.82 6.58 22.38
C ALA A 142 -13.22 6.35 21.78
N TYR A 143 -13.29 5.44 20.82
CA TYR A 143 -14.57 5.02 20.26
C TYR A 143 -15.09 3.86 21.11
N ASP A 144 -16.02 4.18 22.02
CA ASP A 144 -16.68 3.17 22.83
C ASP A 144 -17.77 2.50 22.01
N THR A 145 -17.43 1.35 21.47
CA THR A 145 -18.40 0.45 20.87
C THR A 145 -18.57 -0.75 21.77
N GLY A 146 -19.67 -0.84 22.46
CA GLY A 146 -20.10 -2.09 23.10
C GLY A 146 -20.11 -3.28 22.10
N ASN A 147 -20.14 -2.96 20.80
CA ASN A 147 -19.95 -3.88 19.68
C ASN A 147 -18.70 -3.49 18.88
N LYS A 148 -17.83 -4.46 18.59
CA LYS A 148 -16.65 -4.27 17.74
C LYS A 148 -17.09 -3.83 16.34
N GLN A 149 -16.67 -2.64 15.91
CA GLN A 149 -16.86 -2.19 14.53
C GLN A 149 -15.66 -2.57 13.69
N TYR A 150 -15.86 -3.57 12.85
CA TYR A 150 -14.86 -3.99 11.86
C TYR A 150 -14.93 -3.09 10.63
N LEU A 151 -13.78 -2.71 10.11
CA LEU A 151 -13.70 -2.07 8.81
C LEU A 151 -14.02 -3.10 7.72
N SER A 152 -15.11 -2.86 7.02
CA SER A 152 -15.50 -3.67 5.86
C SER A 152 -15.28 -2.91 4.57
N VAL A 153 -14.85 -3.60 3.53
CA VAL A 153 -14.79 -3.03 2.19
C VAL A 153 -16.11 -3.30 1.48
N SER A 154 -16.80 -2.22 1.13
CA SER A 154 -17.88 -2.30 0.16
C SER A 154 -17.26 -2.41 -1.23
N THR A 155 -17.03 -3.64 -1.70
CA THR A 155 -16.56 -3.89 -3.05
C THR A 155 -17.69 -3.61 -4.04
N ARG A 156 -17.96 -2.34 -4.33
CA ARG A 156 -18.52 -2.01 -5.63
C ARG A 156 -17.32 -1.82 -6.57
N PRO A 157 -17.10 -2.76 -7.49
CA PRO A 157 -16.11 -2.52 -8.52
C PRO A 157 -16.49 -1.23 -9.25
N ALA A 158 -15.52 -0.35 -9.48
CA ALA A 158 -15.73 0.78 -10.36
C ALA A 158 -16.24 0.27 -11.71
N ALA A 159 -17.04 1.07 -12.41
CA ALA A 159 -17.66 0.67 -13.68
C ALA A 159 -16.64 0.14 -14.73
N ASN A 160 -15.35 0.45 -14.56
CA ASN A 160 -14.25 0.06 -15.45
C ASN A 160 -13.42 -1.12 -14.90
N THR A 161 -13.80 -1.73 -13.75
CA THR A 161 -13.07 -2.88 -13.22
C THR A 161 -13.34 -4.11 -14.07
N GLN A 162 -12.29 -4.67 -14.68
CA GLN A 162 -12.41 -5.85 -15.56
C GLN A 162 -12.24 -7.16 -14.81
N SER A 163 -11.40 -7.19 -13.79
CA SER A 163 -11.19 -8.38 -12.97
C SER A 163 -10.61 -8.02 -11.59
N ILE A 164 -10.67 -8.98 -10.66
CA ILE A 164 -10.11 -8.86 -9.32
C ILE A 164 -9.06 -9.95 -9.16
N HIS A 165 -7.81 -9.55 -8.86
CA HIS A 165 -6.69 -10.44 -8.62
C HIS A 165 -6.15 -10.25 -7.20
N GLY A 166 -6.56 -11.10 -6.26
CA GLY A 166 -6.20 -10.93 -4.86
C GLY A 166 -6.74 -9.61 -4.30
N PRO A 167 -5.90 -8.69 -3.80
CA PRO A 167 -6.31 -7.35 -3.36
C PRO A 167 -6.44 -6.33 -4.50
N ALA A 168 -5.98 -6.66 -5.70
CA ALA A 168 -5.91 -5.72 -6.81
C ALA A 168 -7.20 -5.70 -7.65
N LEU A 169 -7.63 -4.51 -7.99
CA LEU A 169 -8.69 -4.23 -8.95
C LEU A 169 -8.03 -3.89 -10.28
N LEU A 170 -8.09 -4.81 -11.23
CA LEU A 170 -7.55 -4.58 -12.56
C LEU A 170 -8.44 -3.62 -13.34
N THR A 171 -7.90 -2.49 -13.75
CA THR A 171 -8.52 -1.56 -14.67
C THR A 171 -7.66 -1.43 -15.92
N ILE A 172 -8.30 -1.34 -17.09
CA ILE A 172 -7.61 -0.99 -18.34
C ILE A 172 -8.04 0.42 -18.69
N ASN A 173 -7.08 1.32 -18.78
CA ASN A 173 -7.36 2.69 -19.18
C ASN A 173 -7.53 2.81 -20.69
N THR A 174 -7.91 4.02 -21.17
CA THR A 174 -8.09 4.34 -22.57
C THR A 174 -6.84 4.16 -23.45
N PHE A 175 -5.66 4.02 -22.82
CA PHE A 175 -4.38 3.78 -23.48
C PHE A 175 -3.98 2.30 -23.48
N PHE A 176 -4.90 1.38 -23.11
CA PHE A 176 -4.65 -0.07 -23.00
C PHE A 176 -3.57 -0.45 -21.98
N LEU A 177 -3.32 0.40 -21.01
CA LEU A 177 -2.43 0.09 -19.90
C LEU A 177 -3.19 -0.64 -18.82
N SER A 178 -2.61 -1.76 -18.37
CA SER A 178 -3.09 -2.50 -17.21
C SER A 178 -2.68 -1.75 -15.95
N LEU A 179 -3.66 -1.41 -15.13
CA LEU A 179 -3.46 -0.76 -13.85
C LEU A 179 -4.05 -1.64 -12.74
N ASP A 180 -3.20 -2.10 -11.86
CA ASP A 180 -3.59 -2.85 -10.66
C ASP A 180 -3.73 -1.88 -9.49
N HIS A 181 -4.97 -1.56 -9.16
CA HIS A 181 -5.31 -0.66 -8.07
C HIS A 181 -5.59 -1.44 -6.78
N VAL A 182 -4.83 -1.15 -5.72
CA VAL A 182 -4.90 -1.83 -4.44
C VAL A 182 -5.31 -0.85 -3.32
N PRO A 183 -6.59 -0.83 -2.91
CA PRO A 183 -7.00 -0.07 -1.74
C PRO A 183 -6.34 -0.61 -0.47
N CYS A 184 -5.81 0.29 0.36
CA CYS A 184 -5.16 -0.09 1.61
C CYS A 184 -5.45 0.91 2.75
N VAL A 185 -5.08 0.52 3.97
CA VAL A 185 -5.06 1.39 5.14
C VAL A 185 -3.61 1.51 5.62
N ARG A 186 -3.15 2.73 5.81
CA ARG A 186 -1.79 3.03 6.24
C ARG A 186 -1.57 2.67 7.70
N CYS A 187 -0.45 2.03 8.03
CA CYS A 187 0.05 1.82 9.39
C CYS A 187 1.44 2.41 9.52
N LEU A 188 1.57 3.48 10.32
CA LEU A 188 2.83 4.21 10.49
C LEU A 188 3.83 3.50 11.40
N SER A 189 3.44 2.39 12.03
CA SER A 189 4.28 1.62 12.94
C SER A 189 4.58 0.24 12.37
N TRP A 190 5.77 -0.28 12.67
CA TRP A 190 6.12 -1.65 12.30
C TRP A 190 5.27 -2.64 13.10
N PRO A 191 4.59 -3.59 12.45
CA PRO A 191 3.66 -4.47 13.12
C PRO A 191 4.38 -5.60 13.86
N PRO A 192 3.87 -6.02 15.04
CA PRO A 192 4.48 -7.11 15.82
C PRO A 192 4.50 -8.45 15.09
N GLN A 193 3.61 -8.66 14.12
CA GLN A 193 3.58 -9.85 13.27
C GLN A 193 4.84 -10.00 12.39
N ALA A 194 5.59 -8.91 12.19
CA ALA A 194 6.85 -8.88 11.45
C ALA A 194 8.05 -8.50 12.34
N ALA A 195 7.93 -8.63 13.67
CA ALA A 195 8.93 -8.19 14.63
C ALA A 195 10.31 -8.86 14.44
N ASP A 196 10.36 -10.07 13.93
CA ASP A 196 11.60 -10.81 13.66
C ASP A 196 12.30 -10.36 12.37
N TRP A 197 11.61 -9.70 11.43
CA TRP A 197 12.18 -9.34 10.14
C TRP A 197 13.42 -8.43 10.26
N PRO A 198 13.46 -7.38 11.11
CA PRO A 198 14.63 -6.51 11.24
C PRO A 198 15.89 -7.24 11.74
N THR A 199 15.70 -8.30 12.52
CA THR A 199 16.80 -9.03 13.17
C THR A 199 17.20 -10.31 12.42
N ARG A 200 16.54 -10.68 11.34
CA ARG A 200 16.87 -11.87 10.56
C ARG A 200 18.29 -11.80 10.04
N HIS A 201 18.99 -12.95 10.11
CA HIS A 201 20.30 -13.09 9.47
C HIS A 201 20.18 -12.87 7.96
N ARG A 202 21.04 -12.02 7.40
CA ARG A 202 21.06 -11.67 5.99
C ARG A 202 22.37 -12.10 5.35
N ASN A 203 22.25 -12.92 4.32
CA ASN A 203 23.39 -13.25 3.50
C ASN A 203 23.85 -12.02 2.71
N TYR A 204 25.17 -11.88 2.52
CA TYR A 204 25.76 -10.78 1.75
C TYR A 204 25.47 -9.38 2.28
N ARG A 205 24.96 -9.24 3.53
CA ARG A 205 24.57 -7.96 4.17
C ARG A 205 23.51 -7.18 3.37
N TRP A 206 22.65 -7.90 2.64
CA TRP A 206 21.55 -7.28 1.90
C TRP A 206 20.18 -7.69 2.48
N PRO A 207 19.25 -6.72 2.66
CA PRO A 207 19.50 -5.27 2.70
C PRO A 207 20.41 -4.87 3.88
N ASP A 208 21.10 -3.75 3.75
CA ASP A 208 21.94 -3.20 4.81
C ASP A 208 21.12 -2.69 6.00
N SER A 209 21.79 -2.39 7.13
CA SER A 209 21.09 -1.97 8.35
C SER A 209 20.39 -0.61 8.21
N ALA A 210 20.90 0.29 7.38
CA ALA A 210 20.28 1.58 7.14
C ALA A 210 18.98 1.41 6.32
N THR A 211 19.01 0.56 5.30
CA THR A 211 17.81 0.17 4.53
C THR A 211 16.79 -0.51 5.43
N VAL A 212 17.21 -1.48 6.26
CA VAL A 212 16.32 -2.12 7.24
C VAL A 212 15.69 -1.08 8.18
N GLY A 213 16.48 -0.13 8.67
CA GLY A 213 15.98 0.95 9.53
C GLY A 213 14.92 1.81 8.82
N ARG A 214 15.15 2.19 7.55
CA ARG A 214 14.16 2.93 6.75
C ARG A 214 12.86 2.15 6.56
N VAL A 215 12.96 0.87 6.19
CA VAL A 215 11.79 0.00 6.01
C VAL A 215 10.96 -0.07 7.27
N VAL A 216 11.60 -0.31 8.42
CA VAL A 216 10.92 -0.39 9.73
C VAL A 216 10.27 0.95 10.09
N SER A 217 10.96 2.08 9.85
CA SER A 217 10.43 3.41 10.14
C SER A 217 9.25 3.79 9.25
N ASN A 218 9.19 3.25 8.04
CA ASN A 218 8.07 3.47 7.13
C ASN A 218 6.79 2.73 7.57
N GLY A 219 6.89 1.72 8.45
CA GLY A 219 5.74 0.92 8.85
C GLY A 219 5.27 -0.04 7.75
N CYS A 220 3.96 -0.21 7.61
CA CYS A 220 3.36 -1.08 6.60
C CYS A 220 2.02 -0.54 6.09
N ASP A 221 1.46 -1.22 5.11
CA ASP A 221 0.09 -1.00 4.66
C ASP A 221 -0.74 -2.27 4.94
N VAL A 222 -2.05 -2.10 5.11
CA VAL A 222 -2.97 -3.21 5.32
C VAL A 222 -3.92 -3.25 4.14
N VAL A 223 -3.83 -4.30 3.32
CA VAL A 223 -4.59 -4.45 2.07
C VAL A 223 -5.78 -5.37 2.26
N HIS A 224 -6.89 -5.04 1.60
CA HIS A 224 -8.10 -5.86 1.67
C HIS A 224 -7.93 -7.12 0.83
N VAL A 225 -7.82 -8.26 1.49
CA VAL A 225 -7.85 -9.57 0.84
C VAL A 225 -8.25 -10.65 1.84
N ALA A 226 -9.20 -11.51 1.44
CA ALA A 226 -9.64 -12.62 2.26
C ALA A 226 -8.79 -13.87 2.03
N HIS A 227 -8.54 -14.62 3.10
CA HIS A 227 -7.97 -15.95 2.99
C HIS A 227 -8.88 -16.85 2.14
N ARG A 228 -8.26 -17.73 1.34
CA ARG A 228 -8.99 -18.58 0.39
C ARG A 228 -10.14 -19.41 1.02
N GLN A 229 -10.01 -19.80 2.29
CA GLN A 229 -11.05 -20.55 3.00
C GLN A 229 -12.25 -19.69 3.42
N CYS A 230 -12.07 -18.36 3.55
CA CYS A 230 -13.13 -17.43 3.91
C CYS A 230 -13.81 -16.81 2.68
N ARG A 231 -13.28 -17.02 1.47
CA ARG A 231 -13.84 -16.41 0.24
C ARG A 231 -15.28 -16.83 -0.06
N GLN A 232 -15.72 -17.95 0.47
CA GLN A 232 -17.10 -18.43 0.31
C GLN A 232 -18.05 -17.83 1.33
N ASP A 233 -17.56 -17.30 2.43
CA ASP A 233 -18.33 -16.54 3.40
C ASP A 233 -18.31 -15.06 3.00
N GLU A 234 -19.47 -14.55 2.55
CA GLU A 234 -19.60 -13.17 2.08
C GLU A 234 -19.27 -12.17 3.18
N TRP A 235 -19.56 -12.47 4.44
CA TRP A 235 -19.30 -11.59 5.56
C TRP A 235 -17.82 -11.57 5.93
N GLU A 236 -17.22 -12.71 6.19
CA GLU A 236 -15.81 -12.81 6.55
C GLU A 236 -14.88 -12.29 5.45
N SER A 237 -15.23 -12.57 4.18
CA SER A 237 -14.44 -12.11 3.05
C SER A 237 -14.33 -10.59 2.94
N LYS A 238 -15.33 -9.85 3.45
CA LYS A 238 -15.34 -8.38 3.46
C LYS A 238 -14.58 -7.78 4.64
N LEU A 239 -14.26 -8.57 5.66
CA LEU A 239 -13.65 -8.09 6.91
C LEU A 239 -12.17 -8.42 7.01
N GLN A 240 -11.67 -9.35 6.21
CA GLN A 240 -10.28 -9.78 6.29
C GLN A 240 -9.35 -8.89 5.49
N TRP A 241 -8.22 -8.62 6.10
CA TRP A 241 -7.13 -7.82 5.55
C TRP A 241 -5.82 -8.56 5.69
N ARG A 242 -4.80 -8.15 4.95
CA ARG A 242 -3.44 -8.71 5.02
C ARG A 242 -2.41 -7.59 5.13
N LEU A 243 -1.38 -7.81 5.96
CA LEU A 243 -0.24 -6.90 6.04
C LEU A 243 0.54 -6.93 4.72
N SER A 244 0.87 -5.75 4.21
CA SER A 244 1.66 -5.54 3.01
C SER A 244 2.86 -4.66 3.32
N PHE A 245 4.00 -5.03 2.78
CA PHE A 245 5.27 -4.32 2.95
C PHE A 245 5.79 -3.76 1.61
N SER A 246 4.90 -3.56 0.65
CA SER A 246 5.26 -3.09 -0.70
C SER A 246 5.80 -1.66 -0.74
N ARG A 247 5.66 -0.90 0.36
CA ARG A 247 6.26 0.42 0.53
C ARG A 247 7.72 0.36 1.04
N ALA A 248 8.20 -0.80 1.38
CA ALA A 248 9.46 -1.03 2.09
C ALA A 248 10.71 -0.80 1.21
#